data_121d2a5d11567e2956d2e69e715732ba
#
_entry.id   121d2a5d11567e2956d2e69e715732ba
#
_cell.length_a   1.000
_cell.length_b   1.000
_cell.length_c   1.000
_cell.angle_alpha   90.00
_cell.angle_beta   90.00
_cell.angle_gamma   90.00
#
_symmetry.space_group_name_H-M   'P 1'
#
loop_
_entity.id
_entity.type
_entity.pdbx_description
1 polymer ?
#
loop_
_entity_poly.entity_id
_entity_poly.type
_entity_poly.pdbx_seq_one_letter_code
_entity_poly.pdbx_strand_id
1 'polypeptide(L)'
;MSISGLFLILFLLLHTTINFFAVIDVLLGTWGAPAGEGWYASGCWFMATPVIDIMVPILALGFAVHIIYAGILSYGNYKARGEVRYAVANKTKAESWASKNMLVLGVIVLGFVAFHMSHFWAEMQYVEWFKGEHVAPESVYALMELTFGNIWMVLIYIVWFAALWFHLTHGFWSAFQTIGWSNKVWEKRLMLLGNCLATLFCVCLTVTAIVGYLVANGVIPGSVL
;
A
#
# COMPACT_ATOMS: atom_id res chain seq x y z
N MET A 1 -2.20 -15.18 -9.39
CA MET A 1 -1.18 -14.20 -8.95
C MET A 1 -1.32 -12.85 -9.67
N SER A 2 -1.22 -12.81 -11.01
CA SER A 2 -1.21 -11.54 -11.76
C SER A 2 -2.51 -10.72 -11.63
N ILE A 3 -3.66 -11.37 -11.78
CA ILE A 3 -4.97 -10.72 -11.66
C ILE A 3 -5.17 -10.19 -10.23
N SER A 4 -4.86 -10.99 -9.21
CA SER A 4 -4.94 -10.52 -7.81
C SER A 4 -3.95 -9.38 -7.54
N GLY A 5 -2.74 -9.42 -8.10
CA GLY A 5 -1.77 -8.32 -7.99
C GLY A 5 -2.27 -7.02 -8.62
N LEU A 6 -2.84 -7.07 -9.83
CA LEU A 6 -3.43 -5.90 -10.48
C LEU A 6 -4.65 -5.35 -9.71
N PHE A 7 -5.47 -6.22 -9.16
CA PHE A 7 -6.57 -5.83 -8.27
C PHE A 7 -6.07 -5.07 -7.03
N LEU A 8 -5.01 -5.56 -6.38
CA LEU A 8 -4.40 -4.88 -5.23
C LEU A 8 -3.74 -3.54 -5.62
N ILE A 9 -3.23 -3.40 -6.85
CA ILE A 9 -2.70 -2.11 -7.36
C ILE A 9 -3.84 -1.09 -7.54
N LEU A 10 -5.02 -1.52 -8.01
CA LEU A 10 -6.19 -0.63 -8.09
C LEU A 10 -6.64 -0.17 -6.71
N PHE A 11 -6.66 -1.07 -5.72
CA PHE A 11 -6.90 -0.70 -4.34
C PHE A 11 -5.85 0.31 -3.84
N LEU A 12 -4.57 0.06 -4.09
CA LEU A 12 -3.49 0.93 -3.66
C LEU A 12 -3.60 2.33 -4.29
N LEU A 13 -4.06 2.43 -5.54
CA LEU A 13 -4.33 3.71 -6.19
C LEU A 13 -5.41 4.51 -5.43
N LEU A 14 -6.54 3.89 -5.13
CA LEU A 14 -7.61 4.51 -4.35
C LEU A 14 -7.12 4.89 -2.94
N HIS A 15 -6.47 3.96 -2.26
CA HIS A 15 -5.92 4.16 -0.92
C HIS A 15 -4.92 5.32 -0.86
N THR A 16 -3.96 5.37 -1.80
CA THR A 16 -2.99 6.46 -1.87
C THR A 16 -3.67 7.80 -2.15
N THR A 17 -4.67 7.83 -3.03
CA THR A 17 -5.41 9.04 -3.38
C THR A 17 -6.15 9.60 -2.15
N ILE A 18 -6.88 8.76 -1.43
CA ILE A 18 -7.61 9.19 -0.22
C ILE A 18 -6.63 9.66 0.86
N ASN A 19 -5.55 8.95 1.10
CA ASN A 19 -4.57 9.35 2.10
C ASN A 19 -3.84 10.65 1.72
N PHE A 20 -3.63 10.92 0.44
CA PHE A 20 -3.02 12.16 -0.03
C PHE A 20 -3.94 13.38 0.16
N PHE A 21 -5.25 13.18 0.32
CA PHE A 21 -6.18 14.26 0.68
C PHE A 21 -5.81 14.91 2.02
N ALA A 22 -5.19 14.20 2.95
CA ALA A 22 -4.66 14.79 4.18
C ALA A 22 -3.61 15.90 3.90
N VAL A 23 -2.79 15.73 2.87
CA VAL A 23 -1.83 16.75 2.42
C VAL A 23 -2.57 17.95 1.84
N ILE A 24 -3.64 17.72 1.08
CA ILE A 24 -4.48 18.76 0.50
C ILE A 24 -5.15 19.56 1.62
N ASP A 25 -5.66 18.91 2.67
CA ASP A 25 -6.30 19.59 3.80
C ASP A 25 -5.34 20.51 4.54
N VAL A 26 -4.08 20.10 4.71
CA VAL A 26 -3.05 21.01 5.26
C VAL A 26 -2.84 22.23 4.36
N LEU A 27 -2.76 22.04 3.04
CA LEU A 27 -2.55 23.14 2.08
C LEU A 27 -3.75 24.12 2.04
N LEU A 28 -4.95 23.61 2.28
CA LEU A 28 -6.19 24.39 2.28
C LEU A 28 -6.57 24.92 3.68
N GLY A 29 -5.87 24.49 4.74
CA GLY A 29 -6.20 24.84 6.13
C GLY A 29 -7.48 24.17 6.64
N THR A 30 -7.84 23.01 6.10
CA THR A 30 -9.03 22.20 6.46
C THR A 30 -8.68 20.94 7.24
N TRP A 31 -7.47 20.82 7.76
CA TRP A 31 -7.10 19.69 8.63
C TRP A 31 -8.01 19.63 9.85
N GLY A 32 -8.54 18.45 10.15
CA GLY A 32 -9.50 18.24 11.26
C GLY A 32 -10.95 18.61 10.93
N ALA A 33 -11.22 19.17 9.76
CA ALA A 33 -12.58 19.50 9.34
C ALA A 33 -13.44 18.24 9.09
N PRO A 34 -14.74 18.31 9.35
CA PRO A 34 -15.66 17.18 9.14
C PRO A 34 -15.81 16.82 7.66
N ALA A 35 -16.43 15.67 7.39
CA ALA A 35 -16.78 15.26 6.04
C ALA A 35 -17.69 16.32 5.35
N GLY A 36 -17.36 16.64 4.12
CA GLY A 36 -17.98 17.71 3.33
C GLY A 36 -17.20 19.03 3.35
N GLU A 37 -16.35 19.26 4.36
CA GLU A 37 -15.46 20.42 4.48
C GLU A 37 -13.98 20.00 4.32
N GLY A 38 -13.57 18.89 4.96
CA GLY A 38 -12.25 18.29 4.81
C GLY A 38 -12.25 17.21 3.71
N TRP A 39 -11.24 17.21 2.87
CA TRP A 39 -11.07 16.22 1.79
C TRP A 39 -10.79 14.82 2.33
N TYR A 40 -9.93 14.72 3.34
CA TYR A 40 -9.55 13.44 3.91
C TYR A 40 -10.71 12.81 4.69
N ALA A 41 -11.40 13.60 5.53
CA ALA A 41 -12.61 13.14 6.21
C ALA A 41 -13.72 12.74 5.22
N SER A 42 -13.87 13.46 4.10
CA SER A 42 -14.82 13.10 3.03
C SER A 42 -14.45 11.78 2.35
N GLY A 43 -13.16 11.54 2.14
CA GLY A 43 -12.66 10.26 1.65
C GLY A 43 -12.92 9.12 2.64
N CYS A 44 -12.74 9.35 3.92
CA CYS A 44 -13.03 8.37 4.98
C CYS A 44 -14.55 8.14 5.14
N TRP A 45 -15.36 9.16 5.01
CA TRP A 45 -16.81 9.00 4.96
C TRP A 45 -17.24 8.10 3.78
N PHE A 46 -16.66 8.30 2.61
CA PHE A 46 -16.89 7.41 1.47
C PHE A 46 -16.50 5.96 1.80
N MET A 47 -15.38 5.76 2.50
CA MET A 47 -14.91 4.43 2.91
C MET A 47 -15.79 3.78 4.00
N ALA A 48 -16.64 4.53 4.69
CA ALA A 48 -17.65 4.03 5.66
C ALA A 48 -19.02 3.76 5.02
N THR A 49 -19.13 3.75 3.70
CA THR A 49 -20.40 3.46 3.01
C THR A 49 -20.65 1.95 2.89
N PRO A 50 -21.92 1.48 2.84
CA PRO A 50 -22.25 0.05 2.71
C PRO A 50 -21.63 -0.63 1.46
N VAL A 51 -21.33 0.14 0.42
CA VAL A 51 -20.65 -0.37 -0.77
C VAL A 51 -19.22 -0.83 -0.42
N ILE A 52 -18.54 -0.06 0.42
CA ILE A 52 -17.18 -0.38 0.87
C ILE A 52 -17.21 -1.53 1.88
N ASP A 53 -18.23 -1.64 2.73
CA ASP A 53 -18.41 -2.78 3.62
C ASP A 53 -18.45 -4.13 2.89
N ILE A 54 -19.01 -4.14 1.67
CA ILE A 54 -18.97 -5.31 0.78
C ILE A 54 -17.58 -5.47 0.13
N MET A 55 -16.93 -4.35 -0.21
CA MET A 55 -15.62 -4.37 -0.88
C MET A 55 -14.49 -4.81 0.05
N VAL A 56 -14.57 -4.56 1.36
CA VAL A 56 -13.51 -4.94 2.32
C VAL A 56 -13.29 -6.46 2.39
N PRO A 57 -14.33 -7.32 2.51
CA PRO A 57 -14.15 -8.77 2.42
C PRO A 57 -13.60 -9.24 1.06
N ILE A 58 -14.01 -8.60 -0.04
CA ILE A 58 -13.49 -8.90 -1.38
C ILE A 58 -11.99 -8.55 -1.45
N LEU A 59 -11.60 -7.42 -0.87
CA LEU A 59 -10.21 -7.02 -0.76
C LEU A 59 -9.40 -8.01 0.08
N ALA A 60 -9.92 -8.42 1.24
CA ALA A 60 -9.29 -9.43 2.08
C ALA A 60 -9.10 -10.77 1.33
N LEU A 61 -10.10 -11.19 0.55
CA LEU A 61 -10.00 -12.37 -0.32
C LEU A 61 -8.92 -12.16 -1.40
N GLY A 62 -8.84 -10.98 -2.01
CA GLY A 62 -7.79 -10.62 -2.97
C GLY A 62 -6.39 -10.75 -2.38
N PHE A 63 -6.17 -10.26 -1.15
CA PHE A 63 -4.92 -10.45 -0.40
C PHE A 63 -4.64 -11.93 -0.13
N ALA A 64 -5.63 -12.67 0.39
CA ALA A 64 -5.47 -14.09 0.69
C ALA A 64 -5.08 -14.90 -0.56
N VAL A 65 -5.78 -14.71 -1.67
CA VAL A 65 -5.47 -15.34 -2.96
C VAL A 65 -4.07 -14.96 -3.42
N HIS A 66 -3.68 -13.68 -3.32
CA HIS A 66 -2.35 -13.23 -3.72
C HIS A 66 -1.26 -13.89 -2.90
N ILE A 67 -1.39 -13.94 -1.59
CA ILE A 67 -0.41 -14.51 -0.65
C ILE A 67 -0.30 -16.04 -0.84
N ILE A 68 -1.43 -16.74 -0.89
CA ILE A 68 -1.45 -18.21 -1.05
C ILE A 68 -0.80 -18.62 -2.38
N TYR A 69 -1.17 -17.94 -3.48
CA TYR A 69 -0.56 -18.22 -4.78
C TYR A 69 0.93 -17.87 -4.82
N ALA A 70 1.36 -16.80 -4.14
CA ALA A 70 2.77 -16.47 -4.00
C ALA A 70 3.55 -17.60 -3.30
N GLY A 71 2.98 -18.15 -2.22
CA GLY A 71 3.55 -19.29 -1.50
C GLY A 71 3.65 -20.54 -2.38
N ILE A 72 2.55 -20.92 -3.06
CA ILE A 72 2.51 -22.07 -3.97
C ILE A 72 3.56 -21.97 -5.07
N LEU A 73 3.62 -20.82 -5.75
CA LEU A 73 4.59 -20.60 -6.83
C LEU A 73 6.03 -20.60 -6.32
N SER A 74 6.28 -19.97 -5.17
CA SER A 74 7.62 -19.93 -4.57
C SER A 74 8.09 -21.33 -4.17
N TYR A 75 7.20 -22.13 -3.57
CA TYR A 75 7.48 -23.52 -3.21
C TYR A 75 7.74 -24.39 -4.45
N GLY A 76 6.90 -24.25 -5.49
CA GLY A 76 7.08 -24.94 -6.77
C GLY A 76 8.42 -24.60 -7.43
N ASN A 77 8.78 -23.31 -7.46
CA ASN A 77 10.07 -22.85 -7.99
C ASN A 77 11.27 -23.38 -7.17
N TYR A 78 11.14 -23.40 -5.84
CA TYR A 78 12.17 -23.97 -4.97
C TYR A 78 12.39 -25.46 -5.27
N LYS A 79 11.29 -26.23 -5.36
CA LYS A 79 11.34 -27.66 -5.66
C LYS A 79 11.90 -27.93 -7.07
N ALA A 80 11.50 -27.15 -8.08
CA ALA A 80 11.97 -27.31 -9.46
C ALA A 80 13.46 -26.98 -9.63
N ARG A 81 13.97 -26.02 -8.84
CA ARG A 81 15.39 -25.65 -8.87
C ARG A 81 16.31 -26.74 -8.32
N GLY A 82 15.84 -27.57 -7.37
CA GLY A 82 16.63 -28.57 -6.65
C GLY A 82 17.69 -27.98 -5.73
N GLU A 83 18.53 -28.85 -5.13
CA GLU A 83 19.57 -28.46 -4.18
C GLU A 83 20.81 -27.87 -4.84
N VAL A 84 21.08 -28.24 -6.11
CA VAL A 84 22.26 -27.81 -6.84
C VAL A 84 22.00 -26.50 -7.55
N ARG A 85 22.76 -25.47 -7.19
CA ARG A 85 22.72 -24.18 -7.94
C ARG A 85 23.27 -24.37 -9.36
N TYR A 86 22.68 -23.63 -10.31
CA TYR A 86 23.19 -23.63 -11.68
C TYR A 86 24.67 -23.26 -11.72
N ALA A 87 25.48 -24.11 -12.39
CA ALA A 87 26.92 -23.90 -12.55
C ALA A 87 27.27 -22.62 -13.34
N VAL A 88 26.35 -22.17 -14.20
CA VAL A 88 26.48 -20.92 -14.98
C VAL A 88 25.36 -19.96 -14.58
N ALA A 89 25.73 -18.82 -14.00
CA ALA A 89 24.80 -17.74 -13.71
C ALA A 89 24.44 -17.01 -15.01
N ASN A 90 23.41 -17.48 -15.70
CA ASN A 90 22.92 -16.81 -16.91
C ASN A 90 22.06 -15.62 -16.48
N LYS A 91 22.64 -14.40 -16.51
CA LYS A 91 21.88 -13.16 -16.23
C LYS A 91 20.97 -12.87 -17.42
N THR A 92 19.70 -13.18 -17.28
CA THR A 92 18.71 -12.70 -18.24
C THR A 92 18.44 -11.20 -18.03
N LYS A 93 18.07 -10.46 -19.08
CA LYS A 93 17.74 -9.02 -18.98
C LYS A 93 16.58 -8.72 -18.04
N ALA A 94 15.71 -9.71 -17.77
CA ALA A 94 14.58 -9.62 -16.86
C ALA A 94 14.96 -9.86 -15.38
N GLU A 95 16.20 -10.24 -15.07
CA GLU A 95 16.65 -10.60 -13.74
C GLU A 95 17.11 -9.36 -12.96
N SER A 96 16.12 -8.68 -12.33
CA SER A 96 16.39 -7.57 -11.40
C SER A 96 16.64 -8.09 -9.99
N TRP A 97 17.27 -7.27 -9.13
CA TRP A 97 17.41 -7.56 -7.70
C TRP A 97 16.04 -7.81 -7.04
N ALA A 98 15.03 -6.99 -7.39
CA ALA A 98 13.66 -7.15 -6.91
C ALA A 98 13.07 -8.50 -7.31
N SER A 99 13.28 -8.97 -8.55
CA SER A 99 12.84 -10.28 -9.01
C SER A 99 13.39 -11.43 -8.15
N LYS A 100 14.67 -11.37 -7.82
CA LYS A 100 15.35 -12.41 -7.00
C LYS A 100 14.85 -12.43 -5.56
N ASN A 101 14.42 -11.31 -5.04
CA ASN A 101 14.03 -11.12 -3.65
C ASN A 101 12.51 -10.95 -3.47
N MET A 102 11.70 -11.27 -4.50
CA MET A 102 10.24 -11.04 -4.46
C MET A 102 9.54 -11.69 -3.28
N LEU A 103 9.93 -12.89 -2.89
CA LEU A 103 9.36 -13.58 -1.73
C LEU A 103 9.68 -12.81 -0.43
N VAL A 104 10.94 -12.41 -0.25
CA VAL A 104 11.37 -11.65 0.93
C VAL A 104 10.66 -10.30 0.99
N LEU A 105 10.62 -9.59 -0.14
CA LEU A 105 9.89 -8.32 -0.25
C LEU A 105 8.39 -8.52 0.06
N GLY A 106 7.78 -9.59 -0.44
CA GLY A 106 6.39 -9.93 -0.15
C GLY A 106 6.12 -10.19 1.33
N VAL A 107 7.02 -10.90 2.02
CA VAL A 107 6.93 -11.14 3.47
C VAL A 107 7.07 -9.84 4.26
N ILE A 108 8.01 -8.95 3.87
CA ILE A 108 8.16 -7.63 4.50
C ILE A 108 6.90 -6.79 4.30
N VAL A 109 6.34 -6.76 3.09
CA VAL A 109 5.09 -6.02 2.79
C VAL A 109 3.92 -6.61 3.57
N LEU A 110 3.82 -7.94 3.71
CA LEU A 110 2.79 -8.60 4.52
C LEU A 110 2.88 -8.21 6.00
N GLY A 111 4.09 -8.21 6.58
CA GLY A 111 4.31 -7.76 7.95
C GLY A 111 3.90 -6.29 8.14
N PHE A 112 4.21 -5.45 7.15
CA PHE A 112 3.77 -4.06 7.14
C PHE A 112 2.23 -3.92 7.08
N VAL A 113 1.56 -4.66 6.20
CA VAL A 113 0.09 -4.62 6.11
C VAL A 113 -0.54 -4.98 7.45
N ALA A 114 -0.07 -6.04 8.11
CA ALA A 114 -0.58 -6.43 9.42
C ALA A 114 -0.37 -5.34 10.49
N PHE A 115 0.81 -4.72 10.52
CA PHE A 115 1.12 -3.62 11.41
C PHE A 115 0.29 -2.36 11.10
N HIS A 116 0.16 -1.99 9.84
CA HIS A 116 -0.66 -0.87 9.40
C HIS A 116 -2.13 -1.05 9.77
N MET A 117 -2.68 -2.25 9.58
CA MET A 117 -4.05 -2.57 9.95
C MET A 117 -4.29 -2.42 11.45
N SER A 118 -3.32 -2.72 12.30
CA SER A 118 -3.47 -2.57 13.75
C SER A 118 -3.58 -1.11 14.21
N HIS A 119 -3.05 -0.15 13.44
CA HIS A 119 -3.10 1.27 13.78
C HIS A 119 -4.32 2.00 13.20
N PHE A 120 -4.80 1.58 12.03
CA PHE A 120 -5.86 2.30 11.32
C PHE A 120 -7.14 1.47 11.20
N TRP A 121 -7.07 0.31 10.55
CA TRP A 121 -8.26 -0.51 10.34
C TRP A 121 -8.88 -1.01 11.65
N ALA A 122 -8.06 -1.38 12.63
CA ALA A 122 -8.53 -1.85 13.92
C ALA A 122 -9.23 -0.74 14.72
N GLU A 123 -8.78 0.49 14.61
CA GLU A 123 -9.35 1.63 15.35
C GLU A 123 -10.58 2.24 14.65
N MET A 124 -10.79 1.92 13.39
CA MET A 124 -11.93 2.40 12.61
C MET A 124 -12.91 1.26 12.29
N GLN A 125 -12.64 0.48 11.27
CA GLN A 125 -13.56 -0.51 10.71
C GLN A 125 -13.85 -1.68 11.66
N TYR A 126 -12.81 -2.19 12.37
CA TYR A 126 -13.03 -3.27 13.35
C TYR A 126 -13.89 -2.82 14.52
N VAL A 127 -13.70 -1.58 15.00
CA VAL A 127 -14.53 -1.01 16.08
C VAL A 127 -15.98 -0.90 15.62
N GLU A 128 -16.26 -0.39 14.44
CA GLU A 128 -17.61 -0.31 13.88
C GLU A 128 -18.27 -1.68 13.72
N TRP A 129 -17.57 -2.64 13.11
CA TRP A 129 -18.15 -3.94 12.78
C TRP A 129 -18.31 -4.88 13.96
N PHE A 130 -17.38 -4.88 14.90
CA PHE A 130 -17.34 -5.88 15.98
C PHE A 130 -17.70 -5.32 17.36
N LYS A 131 -17.51 -4.02 17.58
CA LYS A 131 -17.93 -3.37 18.82
C LYS A 131 -19.26 -2.62 18.68
N GLY A 132 -19.69 -2.32 17.45
CA GLY A 132 -20.91 -1.58 17.17
C GLY A 132 -20.83 -0.10 17.57
N GLU A 133 -19.61 0.44 17.68
CA GLU A 133 -19.37 1.84 18.01
C GLU A 133 -19.21 2.64 16.72
N HIS A 134 -19.90 3.78 16.62
CA HIS A 134 -19.74 4.66 15.45
C HIS A 134 -18.42 5.43 15.54
N VAL A 135 -17.61 5.36 14.50
CA VAL A 135 -16.36 6.12 14.39
C VAL A 135 -16.55 7.26 13.39
N ALA A 136 -16.47 8.49 13.89
CA ALA A 136 -16.60 9.66 13.03
C ALA A 136 -15.47 9.71 11.98
N PRO A 137 -15.77 10.02 10.70
CA PRO A 137 -14.78 10.05 9.63
C PRO A 137 -13.55 10.94 9.92
N GLU A 138 -13.77 12.08 10.59
CA GLU A 138 -12.73 13.03 11.00
C GLU A 138 -11.77 12.48 12.07
N SER A 139 -12.14 11.40 12.76
CA SER A 139 -11.23 10.72 13.72
C SER A 139 -9.93 10.23 13.08
N VAL A 140 -9.91 10.10 11.75
CA VAL A 140 -8.72 9.71 10.99
C VAL A 140 -7.56 10.70 11.15
N TYR A 141 -7.84 12.00 11.34
CA TYR A 141 -6.79 13.01 11.58
C TYR A 141 -6.08 12.74 12.92
N ALA A 142 -6.85 12.48 13.99
CA ALA A 142 -6.29 12.11 15.30
C ALA A 142 -5.48 10.81 15.20
N LEU A 143 -5.96 9.80 14.48
CA LEU A 143 -5.21 8.54 14.26
C LEU A 143 -3.91 8.78 13.49
N MET A 144 -3.90 9.69 12.52
CA MET A 144 -2.67 10.07 11.83
C MET A 144 -1.68 10.76 12.77
N GLU A 145 -2.15 11.71 13.59
CA GLU A 145 -1.30 12.41 14.57
C GLU A 145 -0.74 11.46 15.62
N LEU A 146 -1.57 10.57 16.18
CA LEU A 146 -1.13 9.54 17.13
C LEU A 146 -0.09 8.59 16.50
N THR A 147 -0.30 8.17 15.25
CA THR A 147 0.60 7.23 14.58
C THR A 147 1.89 7.89 14.16
N PHE A 148 1.82 9.05 13.50
CA PHE A 148 2.99 9.72 12.92
C PHE A 148 3.61 10.80 13.80
N GLY A 149 3.04 11.12 14.96
CA GLY A 149 3.64 12.05 15.92
C GLY A 149 5.01 11.61 16.43
N ASN A 150 5.33 10.33 16.31
CA ASN A 150 6.65 9.78 16.65
C ASN A 150 7.50 9.60 15.39
N ILE A 151 8.69 10.22 15.36
CA ILE A 151 9.62 10.12 14.23
C ILE A 151 10.03 8.69 13.88
N TRP A 152 10.14 7.80 14.88
CA TRP A 152 10.48 6.40 14.62
C TRP A 152 9.41 5.68 13.83
N MET A 153 8.13 6.01 14.05
CA MET A 153 7.04 5.47 13.25
C MET A 153 7.14 5.93 11.80
N VAL A 154 7.40 7.21 11.57
CA VAL A 154 7.61 7.75 10.21
C VAL A 154 8.75 7.01 9.51
N LEU A 155 9.89 6.84 10.17
CA LEU A 155 11.05 6.13 9.61
C LEU A 155 10.73 4.67 9.28
N ILE A 156 10.02 3.96 10.15
CA ILE A 156 9.57 2.59 9.91
C ILE A 156 8.69 2.53 8.67
N TYR A 157 7.70 3.43 8.55
CA TYR A 157 6.83 3.49 7.37
C TYR A 157 7.60 3.79 6.08
N ILE A 158 8.58 4.71 6.10
CA ILE A 158 9.42 5.01 4.94
C ILE A 158 10.24 3.79 4.49
N VAL A 159 10.82 3.03 5.43
CA VAL A 159 11.54 1.79 5.10
C VAL A 159 10.60 0.77 4.45
N TRP A 160 9.36 0.65 4.95
CA TRP A 160 8.37 -0.24 4.33
C TRP A 160 7.88 0.25 2.97
N PHE A 161 7.71 1.56 2.77
CA PHE A 161 7.41 2.11 1.45
C PHE A 161 8.52 1.82 0.44
N ALA A 162 9.78 1.82 0.86
CA ALA A 162 10.88 1.39 0.01
C ALA A 162 10.75 -0.10 -0.38
N ALA A 163 10.42 -0.99 0.56
CA ALA A 163 10.17 -2.40 0.25
C ALA A 163 8.97 -2.58 -0.69
N LEU A 164 7.89 -1.82 -0.48
CA LEU A 164 6.72 -1.80 -1.35
C LEU A 164 7.10 -1.31 -2.76
N TRP A 165 7.93 -0.29 -2.87
CA TRP A 165 8.41 0.22 -4.15
C TRP A 165 9.13 -0.88 -4.95
N PHE A 166 10.08 -1.59 -4.34
CA PHE A 166 10.75 -2.72 -4.98
C PHE A 166 9.78 -3.85 -5.35
N HIS A 167 8.81 -4.13 -4.51
CA HIS A 167 7.78 -5.15 -4.79
C HIS A 167 6.92 -4.77 -5.99
N LEU A 168 6.48 -3.51 -6.08
CA LEU A 168 5.63 -3.01 -7.17
C LEU A 168 6.39 -2.85 -8.49
N THR A 169 7.64 -2.35 -8.48
CA THR A 169 8.42 -2.13 -9.70
C THR A 169 8.66 -3.41 -10.48
N HIS A 170 8.75 -4.57 -9.80
CA HIS A 170 8.80 -5.87 -10.49
C HIS A 170 7.39 -6.45 -10.69
N GLY A 171 6.52 -6.37 -9.69
CA GLY A 171 5.20 -6.99 -9.70
C GLY A 171 4.29 -6.48 -10.81
N PHE A 172 4.31 -5.17 -11.07
CA PHE A 172 3.44 -4.54 -12.07
C PHE A 172 3.66 -5.09 -13.48
N TRP A 173 4.84 -4.92 -14.05
CA TRP A 173 5.09 -5.34 -15.43
C TRP A 173 5.08 -6.87 -15.60
N SER A 174 5.52 -7.63 -14.59
CA SER A 174 5.49 -9.08 -14.62
C SER A 174 4.06 -9.64 -14.63
N ALA A 175 3.11 -8.92 -14.04
CA ALA A 175 1.70 -9.28 -14.11
C ALA A 175 1.18 -9.21 -15.55
N PHE A 176 1.51 -8.16 -16.29
CA PHE A 176 1.14 -8.04 -17.71
C PHE A 176 1.85 -9.05 -18.61
N GLN A 177 3.10 -9.39 -18.28
CA GLN A 177 3.81 -10.47 -18.98
C GLN A 177 3.10 -11.80 -18.79
N THR A 178 2.69 -12.14 -17.58
CA THR A 178 2.00 -13.40 -17.27
C THR A 178 0.63 -13.52 -17.95
N ILE A 179 -0.09 -12.38 -18.13
CA ILE A 179 -1.38 -12.34 -18.83
C ILE A 179 -1.20 -12.42 -20.35
N GLY A 180 0.02 -12.27 -20.88
CA GLY A 180 0.31 -12.31 -22.30
C GLY A 180 0.20 -10.96 -23.02
N TRP A 181 0.05 -9.86 -22.29
CA TRP A 181 -0.03 -8.51 -22.87
C TRP A 181 1.35 -7.87 -23.13
N SER A 182 2.42 -8.52 -22.66
CA SER A 182 3.78 -8.03 -22.88
C SER A 182 4.34 -8.55 -24.20
N ASN A 183 4.94 -7.66 -24.98
CA ASN A 183 5.76 -7.95 -26.15
C ASN A 183 6.99 -7.06 -26.13
N LYS A 184 7.94 -7.25 -27.09
CA LYS A 184 9.22 -6.51 -27.14
C LYS A 184 9.08 -4.98 -27.10
N VAL A 185 7.95 -4.43 -27.56
CA VAL A 185 7.66 -2.99 -27.56
C VAL A 185 7.05 -2.57 -26.24
N TRP A 186 6.03 -3.32 -25.77
CA TRP A 186 5.27 -3.00 -24.57
C TRP A 186 6.03 -3.29 -23.27
N GLU A 187 6.93 -4.25 -23.24
CA GLU A 187 7.72 -4.59 -22.06
C GLU A 187 8.40 -3.36 -21.45
N LYS A 188 9.15 -2.59 -22.26
CA LYS A 188 9.83 -1.38 -21.78
C LYS A 188 8.87 -0.30 -21.29
N ARG A 189 7.72 -0.15 -21.98
CA ARG A 189 6.67 0.83 -21.59
C ARG A 189 6.00 0.44 -20.28
N LEU A 190 5.67 -0.84 -20.10
CA LEU A 190 5.07 -1.37 -18.88
C LEU A 190 6.04 -1.28 -17.69
N MET A 191 7.33 -1.55 -17.90
CA MET A 191 8.37 -1.34 -16.88
C MET A 191 8.45 0.14 -16.47
N LEU A 192 8.48 1.06 -17.44
CA LEU A 192 8.51 2.50 -17.15
C LEU A 192 7.23 2.93 -16.40
N LEU A 193 6.07 2.53 -16.88
CA LEU A 193 4.78 2.86 -16.24
C LEU A 193 4.72 2.31 -14.82
N GLY A 194 5.14 1.06 -14.60
CA GLY A 194 5.18 0.44 -13.28
C GLY A 194 6.11 1.17 -12.32
N ASN A 195 7.29 1.58 -12.80
CA ASN A 195 8.23 2.38 -12.00
C ASN A 195 7.66 3.76 -11.65
N CYS A 196 7.02 4.43 -12.61
CA CYS A 196 6.37 5.73 -12.37
C CYS A 196 5.24 5.61 -11.35
N LEU A 197 4.36 4.61 -11.50
CA LEU A 197 3.25 4.38 -10.56
C LEU A 197 3.75 4.00 -9.16
N ALA A 198 4.71 3.09 -9.05
CA ALA A 198 5.30 2.71 -7.77
C ALA A 198 5.95 3.91 -7.07
N THR A 199 6.67 4.74 -7.83
CA THR A 199 7.31 5.95 -7.30
C THR A 199 6.26 6.96 -6.85
N LEU A 200 5.21 7.20 -7.66
CA LEU A 200 4.12 8.10 -7.30
C LEU A 200 3.45 7.66 -5.99
N PHE A 201 3.08 6.39 -5.86
CA PHE A 201 2.44 5.87 -4.64
C PHE A 201 3.34 6.05 -3.42
N CYS A 202 4.59 5.62 -3.51
CA CYS A 202 5.51 5.69 -2.37
C CYS A 202 5.87 7.13 -1.98
N VAL A 203 5.99 8.04 -2.94
CA VAL A 203 6.22 9.47 -2.66
C VAL A 203 4.98 10.08 -2.00
N CYS A 204 3.78 9.87 -2.54
CA CYS A 204 2.55 10.39 -1.94
C CYS A 204 2.35 9.90 -0.51
N LEU A 205 2.52 8.58 -0.26
CA LEU A 205 2.40 8.01 1.08
C LEU A 205 3.48 8.52 2.04
N THR A 206 4.71 8.70 1.56
CA THR A 206 5.81 9.27 2.35
C THR A 206 5.51 10.72 2.74
N VAL A 207 5.06 11.53 1.79
CA VAL A 207 4.68 12.94 2.06
C VAL A 207 3.52 12.99 3.06
N THR A 208 2.52 12.12 2.92
CA THR A 208 1.40 12.03 3.87
C THR A 208 1.88 11.71 5.29
N ALA A 209 2.77 10.73 5.46
CA ALA A 209 3.33 10.39 6.77
C ALA A 209 4.15 11.54 7.38
N ILE A 210 4.95 12.23 6.58
CA ILE A 210 5.73 13.40 7.01
C ILE A 210 4.80 14.55 7.41
N VAL A 211 3.75 14.83 6.65
CA VAL A 211 2.77 15.87 6.98
C VAL A 211 2.07 15.54 8.29
N GLY A 212 1.64 14.30 8.52
CA GLY A 212 1.09 13.86 9.80
C GLY A 212 2.05 14.12 10.98
N TYR A 213 3.35 13.85 10.78
CA TYR A 213 4.38 14.17 11.78
C TYR A 213 4.52 15.67 12.06
N LEU A 214 4.55 16.49 11.01
CA LEU A 214 4.73 17.95 11.14
C LEU A 214 3.52 18.60 11.81
N VAL A 215 2.31 18.14 11.52
CA VAL A 215 1.09 18.63 12.18
C VAL A 215 1.07 18.21 13.65
N ALA A 216 1.27 16.92 13.93
CA ALA A 216 1.27 16.39 15.31
C ALA A 216 2.31 17.06 16.23
N ASN A 217 3.41 17.55 15.67
CA ASN A 217 4.47 18.26 16.43
C ASN A 217 4.36 19.79 16.37
N GLY A 218 3.25 20.34 15.86
CA GLY A 218 3.00 21.78 15.83
C GLY A 218 3.89 22.57 14.87
N VAL A 219 4.62 21.90 13.97
CA VAL A 219 5.44 22.58 12.94
C VAL A 219 4.56 23.19 11.87
N ILE A 220 3.44 22.52 11.56
CA ILE A 220 2.36 23.02 10.71
C ILE A 220 1.11 23.16 11.57
N PRO A 221 0.35 24.28 11.46
CA PRO A 221 -0.87 24.47 12.24
C PRO A 221 -1.96 23.47 11.86
N GLY A 222 -2.84 23.14 12.81
CA GLY A 222 -4.03 22.32 12.56
C GLY A 222 -4.15 21.07 13.44
N SER A 223 -3.22 20.79 14.38
CA SER A 223 -3.34 19.64 15.28
C SER A 223 -4.72 19.58 15.96
N VAL A 224 -5.31 18.39 16.00
CA VAL A 224 -6.60 18.07 16.64
C VAL A 224 -6.43 17.33 17.97
N LEU A 225 -5.19 17.02 18.37
CA LEU A 225 -4.81 16.43 19.66
C LEU A 225 -4.50 17.48 20.74
#